data_9189bcb60215b66b245346f02a500170
#
_entry.id   9189bcb60215b66b245346f02a500170
#
_cell.length_a   1.000
_cell.length_b   1.000
_cell.length_c   1.000
_cell.angle_alpha   90.00
_cell.angle_beta   90.00
_cell.angle_gamma   90.00
#
_symmetry.space_group_name_H-M   'P 1'
#
loop_
_entity.id
_entity.type
_entity.pdbx_description
1 polymer ?
#
loop_
_entity_poly.entity_id
_entity_poly.type
_entity_poly.pdbx_seq_one_letter_code
_entity_poly.pdbx_strand_id
1 'polypeptide(L)'
;MKGGQGWRRRPFWIRLFHWEYWSFNVIYIPIYPVFIFLCLRARSFFFFAASNPGIKNGGFLGESKKEIYGLMPESFQPKTIFFNSDEEPVAVLEKLLLSGFHFPVIGKPDIGGRGRGVRKLENPDEVIAYTGSALFDFHIQEFIPYKKEVGIFYYRFPGQLRGNISGIVHKEFLKVTGDGSHSVRDLLKSNPRGVLQLASLESSDPGLLDRIIPAGDDFIVVPYGNHARGALFLDDTDSVTPALITAMDMICKQIKEFYFGRLDIRYESRKLLEQGKFFSVIEVNGAGSEPTHIYDPKHSLFFGWKEIIRHWILLFKISRANHRLGHPYLSFSEGVHMFRKDKSDSKILSELNKITS
;
A
#
# COMPACT_ATOMS: atom_id res chain seq x y z
N MET A 1 -41.24 10.24 -5.77
CA MET A 1 -40.13 11.18 -5.52
C MET A 1 -38.80 10.46 -5.62
N LYS A 2 -38.28 10.16 -6.83
CA LYS A 2 -36.99 9.43 -7.10
C LYS A 2 -35.95 10.28 -7.84
N GLY A 3 -36.12 11.63 -7.87
CA GLY A 3 -35.26 12.52 -8.67
C GLY A 3 -34.04 13.14 -7.99
N GLY A 4 -33.86 12.99 -6.67
CA GLY A 4 -32.88 13.76 -5.91
C GLY A 4 -31.50 13.13 -5.69
N GLN A 5 -31.29 11.85 -6.02
CA GLN A 5 -30.00 11.15 -5.73
C GLN A 5 -29.11 10.92 -6.96
N GLY A 6 -29.57 11.12 -8.15
CA GLY A 6 -28.81 10.84 -9.39
C GLY A 6 -27.57 11.69 -9.58
N TRP A 7 -27.56 12.92 -9.12
CA TRP A 7 -26.42 13.84 -9.27
C TRP A 7 -25.26 13.54 -8.30
N ARG A 8 -25.53 13.03 -7.10
CA ARG A 8 -24.53 12.65 -6.09
C ARG A 8 -23.69 11.44 -6.51
N ARG A 9 -24.16 10.64 -7.47
CA ARG A 9 -23.48 9.47 -8.01
C ARG A 9 -22.52 9.80 -9.15
N ARG A 10 -22.42 11.05 -9.60
CA ARG A 10 -21.42 11.45 -10.60
C ARG A 10 -20.03 11.49 -9.93
N PRO A 11 -18.97 10.95 -10.54
CA PRO A 11 -17.62 10.91 -9.97
C PRO A 11 -17.11 12.26 -9.46
N PHE A 12 -17.46 13.35 -10.13
CA PHE A 12 -17.12 14.71 -9.71
C PHE A 12 -17.72 15.05 -8.34
N TRP A 13 -19.02 14.81 -8.16
CA TRP A 13 -19.70 15.14 -6.91
C TRP A 13 -19.29 14.24 -5.77
N ILE A 14 -19.01 12.94 -6.06
CA ILE A 14 -18.49 12.02 -5.06
C ILE A 14 -17.15 12.55 -4.53
N ARG A 15 -16.23 12.91 -5.43
CA ARG A 15 -14.94 13.48 -5.03
C ARG A 15 -15.07 14.82 -4.31
N LEU A 16 -16.04 15.65 -4.66
CA LEU A 16 -16.22 16.96 -4.01
C LEU A 16 -16.64 16.82 -2.55
N PHE A 17 -17.57 15.89 -2.26
CA PHE A 17 -18.17 15.74 -0.92
C PHE A 17 -17.47 14.72 -0.01
N HIS A 18 -16.55 13.92 -0.56
CA HIS A 18 -15.81 12.91 0.18
C HIS A 18 -14.33 13.22 0.09
N TRP A 19 -13.82 13.89 1.11
CA TRP A 19 -12.42 14.36 1.15
C TRP A 19 -11.41 13.21 1.02
N GLU A 20 -11.75 12.00 1.39
CA GLU A 20 -10.95 10.79 1.24
C GLU A 20 -10.54 10.49 -0.22
N TYR A 21 -11.26 11.06 -1.19
CA TYR A 21 -10.94 10.97 -2.63
C TYR A 21 -10.27 12.22 -3.18
N TRP A 22 -9.95 13.20 -2.33
CA TRP A 22 -9.24 14.40 -2.77
C TRP A 22 -7.81 14.06 -3.16
N SER A 23 -7.24 14.87 -4.06
CA SER A 23 -5.85 14.69 -4.42
C SER A 23 -4.93 14.96 -3.23
N PHE A 24 -3.80 14.24 -3.18
CA PHE A 24 -2.76 14.43 -2.18
C PHE A 24 -2.44 15.91 -1.92
N ASN A 25 -2.24 16.69 -2.99
CA ASN A 25 -1.90 18.11 -2.86
C ASN A 25 -2.97 18.92 -2.11
N VAL A 26 -4.24 18.67 -2.38
CA VAL A 26 -5.35 19.38 -1.69
C VAL A 26 -5.35 19.08 -0.19
N ILE A 27 -5.09 17.83 0.19
CA ILE A 27 -5.04 17.41 1.59
C ILE A 27 -3.80 17.97 2.30
N TYR A 28 -2.63 17.96 1.63
CA TYR A 28 -1.35 18.23 2.29
C TYR A 28 -0.90 19.70 2.25
N ILE A 29 -1.29 20.49 1.22
CA ILE A 29 -0.89 21.91 1.11
C ILE A 29 -1.20 22.70 2.40
N PRO A 30 -2.39 22.59 3.02
CA PRO A 30 -2.71 23.37 4.22
C PRO A 30 -1.81 23.06 5.43
N ILE A 31 -1.22 21.86 5.50
CA ILE A 31 -0.39 21.43 6.62
C ILE A 31 1.12 21.43 6.33
N TYR A 32 1.54 21.70 5.08
CA TYR A 32 2.97 21.85 4.74
C TYR A 32 3.73 22.87 5.59
N PRO A 33 3.16 24.00 6.06
CA PRO A 33 3.87 24.90 6.98
C PRO A 33 4.42 24.19 8.21
N VAL A 34 3.69 23.19 8.75
CA VAL A 34 4.17 22.38 9.86
C VAL A 34 5.38 21.55 9.46
N PHE A 35 5.34 20.91 8.28
CA PHE A 35 6.47 20.12 7.77
C PHE A 35 7.72 21.01 7.56
N ILE A 36 7.53 22.20 6.97
CA ILE A 36 8.61 23.18 6.78
C ILE A 36 9.20 23.60 8.13
N PHE A 37 8.37 23.85 9.15
CA PHE A 37 8.84 24.14 10.50
C PHE A 37 9.71 22.99 11.06
N LEU A 38 9.32 21.74 10.85
CA LEU A 38 10.12 20.57 11.25
C LEU A 38 11.45 20.49 10.49
N CYS A 39 11.47 20.82 9.19
CA CYS A 39 12.70 20.93 8.40
C CYS A 39 13.66 21.99 8.98
N LEU A 40 13.15 23.16 9.31
CA LEU A 40 13.94 24.22 9.93
C LEU A 40 14.52 23.78 11.29
N ARG A 41 13.71 23.10 12.12
CA ARG A 41 14.14 22.54 13.41
C ARG A 41 15.18 21.41 13.25
N ALA A 42 15.11 20.65 12.17
CA ALA A 42 16.10 19.63 11.80
C ALA A 42 17.35 20.24 11.17
N ARG A 43 17.30 21.47 10.65
CA ARG A 43 18.29 22.07 9.75
C ARG A 43 18.55 21.24 8.50
N SER A 44 17.52 20.51 8.04
CA SER A 44 17.57 19.68 6.85
C SER A 44 16.17 19.52 6.25
N PHE A 45 16.04 19.65 4.93
CA PHE A 45 14.79 19.36 4.21
C PHE A 45 14.50 17.85 4.13
N PHE A 46 15.54 17.03 4.26
CA PHE A 46 15.48 15.58 4.08
C PHE A 46 15.79 14.82 5.36
N PHE A 47 15.42 15.42 6.52
CA PHE A 47 15.64 14.82 7.83
C PHE A 47 15.03 13.43 7.96
N PHE A 48 13.93 13.15 7.28
CA PHE A 48 13.20 11.91 7.34
C PHE A 48 14.02 10.68 6.95
N ALA A 49 15.09 10.86 6.17
CA ALA A 49 15.95 9.76 5.74
C ALA A 49 16.60 9.01 6.92
N ALA A 50 16.86 9.67 8.03
CA ALA A 50 17.39 9.04 9.22
C ALA A 50 16.34 8.32 10.09
N SER A 51 15.06 8.29 9.70
CA SER A 51 14.04 7.58 10.48
C SER A 51 14.21 6.06 10.45
N ASN A 52 14.67 5.53 9.33
CA ASN A 52 14.94 4.11 9.12
C ASN A 52 16.31 3.98 8.44
N PRO A 53 17.43 4.02 9.19
CA PRO A 53 18.75 4.03 8.58
C PRO A 53 19.06 2.79 7.72
N GLY A 54 18.46 1.65 8.01
CA GLY A 54 18.60 0.42 7.24
C GLY A 54 17.89 0.43 5.88
N ILE A 55 17.00 1.41 5.63
CA ILE A 55 16.23 1.52 4.39
C ILE A 55 16.71 2.74 3.59
N LYS A 56 16.94 2.57 2.30
CA LYS A 56 17.33 3.66 1.40
C LYS A 56 16.36 4.85 1.53
N ASN A 57 16.91 6.05 1.65
CA ASN A 57 16.14 7.28 1.86
C ASN A 57 15.18 7.24 3.07
N GLY A 58 15.42 6.34 4.04
CA GLY A 58 14.50 6.08 5.15
C GLY A 58 13.18 5.43 4.74
N GLY A 59 13.05 4.98 3.48
CA GLY A 59 11.78 4.50 2.91
C GLY A 59 10.80 5.64 2.64
N PHE A 60 11.29 6.79 2.16
CA PHE A 60 10.44 7.92 1.79
C PHE A 60 9.99 7.84 0.34
N LEU A 61 10.93 7.63 -0.58
CA LEU A 61 10.70 7.46 -2.01
C LEU A 61 11.86 6.65 -2.62
N GLY A 62 11.54 5.86 -3.68
CA GLY A 62 12.51 5.18 -4.51
C GLY A 62 13.19 3.99 -3.83
N GLU A 63 12.57 3.44 -2.82
CA GLU A 63 12.98 2.16 -2.23
C GLU A 63 12.66 0.99 -3.17
N SER A 64 13.61 0.06 -3.26
CA SER A 64 13.44 -1.23 -3.94
C SER A 64 12.75 -2.21 -3.00
N LYS A 65 11.74 -2.92 -3.49
CA LYS A 65 11.09 -3.99 -2.71
C LYS A 65 12.07 -5.14 -2.46
N LYS A 66 12.98 -5.41 -3.41
CA LYS A 66 14.06 -6.39 -3.24
C LYS A 66 14.95 -6.03 -2.05
N GLU A 67 15.37 -4.76 -1.96
CA GLU A 67 16.17 -4.29 -0.82
C GLU A 67 15.40 -4.43 0.51
N ILE A 68 14.13 -4.02 0.55
CA ILE A 68 13.29 -4.11 1.76
C ILE A 68 13.07 -5.57 2.18
N TYR A 69 12.72 -6.46 1.25
CA TYR A 69 12.54 -7.88 1.55
C TYR A 69 13.85 -8.53 2.04
N GLY A 70 15.00 -8.10 1.52
CA GLY A 70 16.30 -8.55 2.03
C GLY A 70 16.63 -8.14 3.47
N LEU A 71 15.91 -7.16 4.03
CA LEU A 71 16.07 -6.72 5.43
C LEU A 71 15.18 -7.51 6.40
N MET A 72 14.22 -8.30 5.89
CA MET A 72 13.21 -8.98 6.68
C MET A 72 13.38 -10.51 6.57
N PRO A 73 13.18 -11.28 7.65
CA PRO A 73 13.20 -12.74 7.58
C PRO A 73 12.18 -13.29 6.57
N GLU A 74 12.59 -14.31 5.82
CA GLU A 74 11.75 -14.98 4.82
C GLU A 74 10.44 -15.53 5.42
N SER A 75 10.45 -15.93 6.70
CA SER A 75 9.28 -16.46 7.39
C SER A 75 8.13 -15.45 7.57
N PHE A 76 8.38 -14.16 7.40
CA PHE A 76 7.37 -13.11 7.53
C PHE A 76 6.84 -12.60 6.20
N GLN A 77 7.47 -12.99 5.10
CA GLN A 77 7.13 -12.52 3.77
C GLN A 77 6.62 -13.66 2.88
N PRO A 78 5.82 -13.37 1.86
CA PRO A 78 5.46 -14.38 0.86
C PRO A 78 6.70 -14.87 0.12
N LYS A 79 6.71 -16.13 -0.30
CA LYS A 79 7.75 -16.65 -1.19
C LYS A 79 7.87 -15.77 -2.42
N THR A 80 9.07 -15.27 -2.71
CA THR A 80 9.28 -14.24 -3.73
C THR A 80 10.53 -14.54 -4.55
N ILE A 81 10.46 -14.41 -5.87
CA ILE A 81 11.61 -14.44 -6.76
C ILE A 81 11.69 -13.11 -7.50
N PHE A 82 12.88 -12.51 -7.51
CA PHE A 82 13.18 -11.27 -8.22
C PHE A 82 13.79 -11.59 -9.59
N PHE A 83 13.40 -10.81 -10.58
CA PHE A 83 13.77 -10.93 -11.98
C PHE A 83 14.20 -9.56 -12.51
N ASN A 84 15.14 -9.57 -13.45
CA ASN A 84 15.49 -8.37 -14.21
C ASN A 84 14.47 -8.17 -15.35
N SER A 85 14.31 -6.94 -15.80
CA SER A 85 13.36 -6.60 -16.84
C SER A 85 13.69 -7.17 -18.22
N ASP A 86 14.93 -7.62 -18.43
CA ASP A 86 15.43 -8.24 -19.67
C ASP A 86 15.45 -9.78 -19.64
N GLU A 87 14.94 -10.42 -18.57
CA GLU A 87 14.87 -11.87 -18.52
C GLU A 87 13.82 -12.43 -19.48
N GLU A 88 14.19 -13.51 -20.17
CA GLU A 88 13.30 -14.20 -21.12
C GLU A 88 12.04 -14.76 -20.43
N PRO A 89 10.82 -14.48 -20.97
CA PRO A 89 9.57 -14.89 -20.33
C PRO A 89 9.45 -16.38 -20.03
N VAL A 90 9.93 -17.23 -20.93
CA VAL A 90 9.90 -18.68 -20.73
C VAL A 90 10.84 -19.10 -19.61
N ALA A 91 12.05 -18.51 -19.52
CA ALA A 91 13.00 -18.80 -18.45
C ALA A 91 12.47 -18.37 -17.07
N VAL A 92 11.75 -17.23 -17.00
CA VAL A 92 11.05 -16.79 -15.79
C VAL A 92 10.02 -17.82 -15.35
N LEU A 93 9.17 -18.28 -16.27
CA LEU A 93 8.15 -19.30 -15.97
C LEU A 93 8.78 -20.63 -15.51
N GLU A 94 9.81 -21.12 -16.20
CA GLU A 94 10.52 -22.34 -15.81
C GLU A 94 11.10 -22.24 -14.41
N LYS A 95 11.75 -21.11 -14.08
CA LYS A 95 12.32 -20.86 -12.76
C LYS A 95 11.26 -20.84 -11.66
N LEU A 96 10.07 -20.29 -11.94
CA LEU A 96 8.94 -20.30 -11.00
C LEU A 96 8.46 -21.73 -10.74
N LEU A 97 8.24 -22.52 -11.79
CA LEU A 97 7.76 -23.89 -11.68
C LEU A 97 8.77 -24.78 -10.95
N LEU A 98 10.06 -24.70 -11.31
CA LEU A 98 11.14 -25.42 -10.62
C LEU A 98 11.28 -25.02 -9.17
N SER A 99 10.96 -23.77 -8.83
CA SER A 99 10.95 -23.28 -7.46
C SER A 99 9.68 -23.68 -6.68
N GLY A 100 8.76 -24.44 -7.28
CA GLY A 100 7.54 -24.92 -6.61
C GLY A 100 6.52 -23.82 -6.34
N PHE A 101 6.37 -22.84 -7.24
CA PHE A 101 5.25 -21.91 -7.22
C PHE A 101 3.99 -22.56 -7.77
N HIS A 102 2.85 -22.20 -7.15
CA HIS A 102 1.53 -22.62 -7.59
C HIS A 102 0.69 -21.41 -7.99
N PHE A 103 -0.10 -21.54 -9.03
CA PHE A 103 -1.02 -20.48 -9.46
C PHE A 103 -2.23 -20.38 -8.53
N PRO A 104 -2.79 -19.17 -8.33
CA PRO A 104 -2.31 -17.91 -8.89
C PRO A 104 -1.05 -17.38 -8.18
N VAL A 105 -0.31 -16.49 -8.87
CA VAL A 105 0.82 -15.75 -8.30
C VAL A 105 0.60 -14.25 -8.47
N ILE A 106 1.43 -13.42 -7.81
CA ILE A 106 1.36 -11.96 -7.92
C ILE A 106 2.62 -11.42 -8.57
N GLY A 107 2.48 -10.78 -9.73
CA GLY A 107 3.52 -9.98 -10.36
C GLY A 107 3.52 -8.55 -9.85
N LYS A 108 4.70 -8.01 -9.49
CA LYS A 108 4.86 -6.64 -8.98
C LYS A 108 6.14 -6.02 -9.53
N PRO A 109 6.16 -4.74 -9.98
CA PRO A 109 7.39 -4.01 -10.22
C PRO A 109 8.21 -3.86 -8.92
N ASP A 110 9.54 -3.90 -9.02
CA ASP A 110 10.42 -3.71 -7.86
C ASP A 110 10.27 -2.31 -7.27
N ILE A 111 10.06 -1.31 -8.12
CA ILE A 111 9.86 0.09 -7.72
C ILE A 111 8.40 0.52 -7.86
N GLY A 112 8.05 1.64 -7.23
CA GLY A 112 6.73 2.25 -7.30
C GLY A 112 5.78 1.77 -6.22
N GLY A 113 4.63 2.44 -6.13
CA GLY A 113 3.63 2.23 -5.10
C GLY A 113 2.19 2.36 -5.61
N ARG A 114 1.24 2.33 -4.69
CA ARG A 114 -0.21 2.47 -4.96
C ARG A 114 -0.77 1.37 -5.88
N GLY A 115 -0.14 0.19 -5.87
CA GLY A 115 -0.58 -0.97 -6.66
C GLY A 115 -0.41 -0.82 -8.18
N ARG A 116 0.40 0.15 -8.65
CA ARG A 116 0.71 0.29 -10.08
C ARG A 116 1.53 -0.91 -10.55
N GLY A 117 1.14 -1.50 -11.69
CA GLY A 117 1.80 -2.67 -12.26
C GLY A 117 1.62 -3.97 -11.47
N VAL A 118 0.85 -3.96 -10.37
CA VAL A 118 0.55 -5.16 -9.59
C VAL A 118 -0.56 -5.95 -10.29
N ARG A 119 -0.29 -7.22 -10.59
CA ARG A 119 -1.23 -8.14 -11.24
C ARG A 119 -1.30 -9.47 -10.52
N LYS A 120 -2.50 -10.02 -10.41
CA LYS A 120 -2.71 -11.42 -10.08
C LYS A 120 -2.64 -12.20 -11.40
N LEU A 121 -1.80 -13.21 -11.45
CA LEU A 121 -1.52 -14.02 -12.63
C LEU A 121 -2.06 -15.41 -12.34
N GLU A 122 -3.09 -15.79 -13.09
CA GLU A 122 -3.88 -17.00 -12.83
C GLU A 122 -3.27 -18.27 -13.47
N ASN A 123 -2.41 -18.08 -14.47
CA ASN A 123 -1.88 -19.17 -15.29
C ASN A 123 -0.51 -18.83 -15.91
N PRO A 124 0.19 -19.82 -16.52
CA PRO A 124 1.49 -19.62 -17.17
C PRO A 124 1.50 -18.54 -18.26
N ASP A 125 0.46 -18.46 -19.08
CA ASP A 125 0.41 -17.50 -20.19
C ASP A 125 0.40 -16.07 -19.71
N GLU A 126 -0.26 -15.82 -18.59
CA GLU A 126 -0.29 -14.49 -17.94
C GLU A 126 1.08 -14.11 -17.35
N VAL A 127 1.88 -15.08 -16.87
CA VAL A 127 3.26 -14.83 -16.44
C VAL A 127 4.13 -14.42 -17.64
N ILE A 128 4.01 -15.14 -18.76
CA ILE A 128 4.74 -14.83 -20.00
C ILE A 128 4.37 -13.43 -20.49
N ALA A 129 3.08 -13.10 -20.53
CA ALA A 129 2.59 -11.80 -20.96
C ALA A 129 3.04 -10.67 -20.01
N TYR A 130 3.00 -10.91 -18.69
CA TYR A 130 3.47 -9.95 -17.69
C TYR A 130 4.96 -9.67 -17.84
N THR A 131 5.78 -10.71 -17.94
CA THR A 131 7.23 -10.61 -18.12
C THR A 131 7.58 -9.90 -19.42
N GLY A 132 6.96 -10.27 -20.54
CA GLY A 132 7.19 -9.66 -21.85
C GLY A 132 6.82 -8.16 -21.93
N SER A 133 5.99 -7.67 -21.00
CA SER A 133 5.61 -6.27 -20.87
C SER A 133 6.39 -5.50 -19.80
N ALA A 134 7.33 -6.15 -19.08
CA ALA A 134 8.05 -5.53 -17.99
C ALA A 134 9.04 -4.46 -18.49
N LEU A 135 8.93 -3.24 -17.97
CA LEU A 135 9.85 -2.11 -18.25
C LEU A 135 10.82 -1.84 -17.08
N PHE A 136 10.66 -2.56 -15.99
CA PHE A 136 11.47 -2.49 -14.78
C PHE A 136 11.73 -3.89 -14.26
N ASP A 137 12.76 -4.01 -13.43
CA ASP A 137 12.92 -5.18 -12.60
C ASP A 137 11.64 -5.42 -11.81
N PHE A 138 11.29 -6.67 -11.67
CA PHE A 138 10.04 -7.08 -11.06
C PHE A 138 10.25 -8.30 -10.17
N HIS A 139 9.24 -8.66 -9.43
CA HIS A 139 9.22 -9.91 -8.70
C HIS A 139 7.90 -10.61 -8.86
N ILE A 140 7.96 -11.93 -8.79
CA ILE A 140 6.79 -12.79 -8.73
C ILE A 140 6.75 -13.41 -7.34
N GLN A 141 5.59 -13.29 -6.72
CA GLN A 141 5.32 -13.62 -5.35
C GLN A 141 4.17 -14.61 -5.24
N GLU A 142 4.23 -15.55 -4.31
CA GLU A 142 3.10 -16.43 -4.05
C GLU A 142 1.86 -15.64 -3.65
N PHE A 143 0.71 -16.13 -4.05
CA PHE A 143 -0.57 -15.56 -3.65
C PHE A 143 -0.91 -16.00 -2.22
N ILE A 144 -1.01 -15.05 -1.31
CA ILE A 144 -1.41 -15.33 0.08
C ILE A 144 -2.93 -15.45 0.13
N PRO A 145 -3.49 -16.62 0.50
CA PRO A 145 -4.92 -16.89 0.43
C PRO A 145 -5.74 -16.25 1.55
N TYR A 146 -5.08 -15.62 2.54
CA TYR A 146 -5.79 -14.98 3.64
C TYR A 146 -6.68 -13.85 3.16
N LYS A 147 -7.95 -13.87 3.55
CA LYS A 147 -8.97 -12.92 3.09
C LYS A 147 -8.91 -11.56 3.77
N LYS A 148 -8.24 -11.49 4.92
CA LYS A 148 -8.15 -10.26 5.72
C LYS A 148 -6.84 -9.55 5.44
N GLU A 149 -6.92 -8.23 5.29
CA GLU A 149 -5.75 -7.36 5.12
C GLU A 149 -5.82 -6.19 6.09
N VAL A 150 -4.70 -5.90 6.74
CA VAL A 150 -4.56 -4.80 7.70
C VAL A 150 -3.29 -4.03 7.41
N GLY A 151 -3.37 -2.69 7.51
CA GLY A 151 -2.20 -1.83 7.58
C GLY A 151 -1.94 -1.43 9.03
N ILE A 152 -0.77 -1.74 9.55
CA ILE A 152 -0.39 -1.42 10.92
C ILE A 152 0.74 -0.40 10.90
N PHE A 153 0.50 0.78 11.47
CA PHE A 153 1.51 1.81 11.60
C PHE A 153 2.28 1.61 12.90
N TYR A 154 3.55 1.22 12.75
CA TYR A 154 4.47 0.96 13.87
C TYR A 154 5.49 2.09 14.02
N TYR A 155 5.86 2.38 15.27
CA TYR A 155 7.00 3.23 15.55
C TYR A 155 7.74 2.80 16.82
N ARG A 156 9.05 3.06 16.85
CA ARG A 156 9.92 2.81 17.99
C ARG A 156 11.01 3.88 18.05
N PHE A 157 11.27 4.43 19.23
CA PHE A 157 12.41 5.33 19.38
C PHE A 157 13.71 4.52 19.51
N PRO A 158 14.81 5.02 18.92
CA PRO A 158 16.13 4.42 19.13
C PRO A 158 16.45 4.28 20.62
N GLY A 159 16.98 3.13 21.02
CA GLY A 159 17.26 2.83 22.44
C GLY A 159 16.07 2.34 23.25
N GLN A 160 14.85 2.44 22.76
CA GLN A 160 13.69 1.86 23.45
C GLN A 160 13.59 0.36 23.18
N LEU A 161 13.28 -0.38 24.26
CA LEU A 161 13.12 -1.85 24.20
C LEU A 161 11.84 -2.27 23.48
N ARG A 162 10.80 -1.43 23.47
CA ARG A 162 9.49 -1.72 22.86
C ARG A 162 9.07 -0.60 21.93
N GLY A 163 8.46 -1.00 20.82
CA GLY A 163 7.76 -0.10 19.93
C GLY A 163 6.29 0.05 20.29
N ASN A 164 5.57 0.80 19.46
CA ASN A 164 4.15 1.10 19.63
C ASN A 164 3.45 1.07 18.28
N ILE A 165 2.13 0.89 18.32
CA ILE A 165 1.25 1.04 17.17
C ILE A 165 0.56 2.39 17.27
N SER A 166 0.65 3.19 16.22
CA SER A 166 0.04 4.53 16.17
C SER A 166 -1.25 4.58 15.37
N GLY A 167 -1.55 3.54 14.59
CA GLY A 167 -2.77 3.43 13.82
C GLY A 167 -2.90 2.06 13.20
N ILE A 168 -4.14 1.58 13.08
CA ILE A 168 -4.50 0.35 12.37
C ILE A 168 -5.60 0.69 11.37
N VAL A 169 -5.43 0.22 10.14
CA VAL A 169 -6.46 0.27 9.11
C VAL A 169 -6.83 -1.15 8.68
N HIS A 170 -8.07 -1.51 8.88
CA HIS A 170 -8.62 -2.72 8.26
C HIS A 170 -9.04 -2.39 6.83
N LYS A 171 -8.67 -3.26 5.87
CA LYS A 171 -8.93 -3.03 4.46
C LYS A 171 -9.98 -4.02 3.96
N GLU A 172 -11.13 -3.50 3.53
CA GLU A 172 -12.16 -4.29 2.86
C GLU A 172 -12.04 -4.12 1.35
N PHE A 173 -11.94 -5.22 0.63
CA PHE A 173 -11.84 -5.19 -0.83
C PHE A 173 -13.13 -4.71 -1.46
N LEU A 174 -13.03 -4.08 -2.64
CA LEU A 174 -14.21 -3.72 -3.41
C LEU A 174 -14.93 -4.99 -3.83
N LYS A 175 -16.13 -5.18 -3.29
CA LYS A 175 -17.00 -6.32 -3.59
C LYS A 175 -18.42 -5.87 -3.91
N VAL A 176 -19.15 -6.74 -4.56
CA VAL A 176 -20.60 -6.65 -4.74
C VAL A 176 -21.26 -7.92 -4.20
N THR A 177 -22.48 -7.80 -3.68
CA THR A 177 -23.32 -8.94 -3.36
C THR A 177 -24.33 -9.10 -4.47
N GLY A 178 -24.36 -10.26 -5.09
CA GLY A 178 -25.28 -10.59 -6.17
C GLY A 178 -26.75 -10.58 -5.73
N ASP A 179 -27.61 -10.24 -6.65
CA ASP A 179 -29.08 -10.36 -6.51
C ASP A 179 -29.70 -11.30 -7.55
N GLY A 180 -28.88 -11.94 -8.37
CA GLY A 180 -29.29 -12.88 -9.41
C GLY A 180 -29.85 -12.22 -10.65
N SER A 181 -29.91 -10.89 -10.74
CA SER A 181 -30.57 -10.17 -11.85
C SER A 181 -29.77 -9.01 -12.42
N HIS A 182 -29.08 -8.25 -11.57
CA HIS A 182 -28.27 -7.10 -11.99
C HIS A 182 -26.84 -7.49 -12.29
N SER A 183 -26.26 -6.82 -13.28
CA SER A 183 -24.85 -6.97 -13.61
C SER A 183 -23.95 -6.39 -12.51
N VAL A 184 -22.67 -6.83 -12.44
CA VAL A 184 -21.65 -6.22 -11.56
C VAL A 184 -21.60 -4.70 -11.78
N ARG A 185 -21.73 -4.23 -13.02
CA ARG A 185 -21.82 -2.80 -13.38
C ARG A 185 -22.94 -2.09 -12.63
N ASP A 186 -24.12 -2.67 -12.62
CA ASP A 186 -25.29 -2.05 -12.01
C ASP A 186 -25.20 -2.08 -10.48
N LEU A 187 -24.71 -3.16 -9.91
CA LEU A 187 -24.45 -3.28 -8.49
C LEU A 187 -23.39 -2.25 -8.02
N LEU A 188 -22.31 -2.04 -8.78
CA LEU A 188 -21.29 -1.04 -8.48
C LEU A 188 -21.84 0.40 -8.49
N LYS A 189 -22.85 0.71 -9.31
CA LYS A 189 -23.48 2.04 -9.35
C LYS A 189 -24.21 2.40 -8.04
N SER A 190 -24.52 1.42 -7.21
CA SER A 190 -25.15 1.66 -5.90
C SER A 190 -24.19 2.17 -4.85
N ASN A 191 -22.87 1.99 -5.06
CA ASN A 191 -21.81 2.33 -4.12
C ASN A 191 -20.91 3.44 -4.70
N PRO A 192 -20.69 4.58 -3.98
CA PRO A 192 -19.79 5.65 -4.44
C PRO A 192 -18.40 5.16 -4.84
N ARG A 193 -17.82 4.22 -4.10
CA ARG A 193 -16.51 3.61 -4.41
C ARG A 193 -16.55 2.84 -5.73
N GLY A 194 -17.61 2.06 -5.94
CA GLY A 194 -17.83 1.34 -7.18
C GLY A 194 -17.94 2.27 -8.38
N VAL A 195 -18.72 3.35 -8.26
CA VAL A 195 -18.86 4.37 -9.31
C VAL A 195 -17.50 4.94 -9.75
N LEU A 196 -16.60 5.19 -8.79
CA LEU A 196 -15.27 5.74 -9.09
C LEU A 196 -14.36 4.75 -9.83
N GLN A 197 -14.63 3.45 -9.75
CA GLN A 197 -13.84 2.41 -10.39
C GLN A 197 -14.36 1.98 -11.77
N LEU A 198 -15.61 2.31 -12.12
CA LEU A 198 -16.25 1.83 -13.36
C LEU A 198 -15.40 2.09 -14.61
N ALA A 199 -14.86 3.29 -14.76
CA ALA A 199 -14.06 3.64 -15.95
C ALA A 199 -12.76 2.83 -16.05
N SER A 200 -12.11 2.56 -14.91
CA SER A 200 -10.89 1.74 -14.87
C SER A 200 -11.19 0.27 -15.15
N LEU A 201 -12.27 -0.26 -14.60
CA LEU A 201 -12.71 -1.65 -14.83
C LEU A 201 -13.19 -1.86 -16.27
N GLU A 202 -13.86 -0.87 -16.86
CA GLU A 202 -14.28 -0.89 -18.27
C GLU A 202 -13.08 -1.05 -19.21
N SER A 203 -11.97 -0.36 -18.89
CA SER A 203 -10.75 -0.43 -19.70
C SER A 203 -9.97 -1.73 -19.49
N SER A 204 -9.96 -2.28 -18.26
CA SER A 204 -9.12 -3.42 -17.91
C SER A 204 -9.80 -4.79 -18.11
N ASP A 205 -11.08 -4.88 -17.81
CA ASP A 205 -11.88 -6.10 -17.93
C ASP A 205 -13.37 -5.77 -18.11
N PRO A 206 -13.79 -5.42 -19.35
CA PRO A 206 -15.20 -5.10 -19.62
C PRO A 206 -16.12 -6.31 -19.38
N GLY A 207 -15.64 -7.54 -19.61
CA GLY A 207 -16.43 -8.76 -19.41
C GLY A 207 -16.77 -9.05 -17.96
N LEU A 208 -15.95 -8.59 -17.01
CA LEU A 208 -16.25 -8.67 -15.59
C LEU A 208 -17.49 -7.85 -15.21
N LEU A 209 -17.65 -6.68 -15.82
CA LEU A 209 -18.75 -5.76 -15.50
C LEU A 209 -20.12 -6.29 -15.95
N ASP A 210 -20.16 -7.16 -16.94
CA ASP A 210 -21.40 -7.71 -17.50
C ASP A 210 -21.83 -9.00 -16.79
N ARG A 211 -21.04 -9.52 -15.86
CA ARG A 211 -21.39 -10.75 -15.11
C ARG A 211 -22.59 -10.49 -14.19
N ILE A 212 -23.46 -11.49 -14.11
CA ILE A 212 -24.56 -11.55 -13.12
C ILE A 212 -24.10 -12.52 -12.03
N ILE A 213 -24.07 -12.04 -10.80
CA ILE A 213 -23.67 -12.82 -9.63
C ILE A 213 -24.93 -13.42 -8.99
N PRO A 214 -24.92 -14.71 -8.61
CA PRO A 214 -26.06 -15.34 -7.94
C PRO A 214 -26.51 -14.58 -6.71
N ALA A 215 -27.82 -14.66 -6.41
CA ALA A 215 -28.38 -13.95 -5.27
C ALA A 215 -27.76 -14.41 -3.95
N GLY A 216 -27.26 -13.45 -3.17
CA GLY A 216 -26.61 -13.70 -1.88
C GLY A 216 -25.10 -13.99 -1.94
N ASP A 217 -24.55 -14.21 -3.12
CA ASP A 217 -23.11 -14.46 -3.27
C ASP A 217 -22.31 -13.16 -3.26
N ASP A 218 -21.22 -13.15 -2.47
CA ASP A 218 -20.25 -12.05 -2.48
C ASP A 218 -19.19 -12.28 -3.58
N PHE A 219 -19.03 -11.29 -4.45
CA PHE A 219 -18.03 -11.29 -5.50
C PHE A 219 -17.02 -10.16 -5.30
N ILE A 220 -15.74 -10.51 -5.12
CA ILE A 220 -14.65 -9.52 -4.99
C ILE A 220 -14.30 -9.01 -6.40
N VAL A 221 -14.61 -7.74 -6.63
CA VAL A 221 -14.36 -7.06 -7.92
C VAL A 221 -12.88 -6.67 -8.06
N VAL A 222 -12.28 -6.18 -6.95
CA VAL A 222 -10.86 -5.77 -6.91
C VAL A 222 -10.20 -6.42 -5.70
N PRO A 223 -9.30 -7.43 -5.90
CA PRO A 223 -8.70 -8.21 -4.81
C PRO A 223 -7.47 -7.53 -4.17
N TYR A 224 -7.39 -6.21 -4.21
CA TYR A 224 -6.27 -5.44 -3.69
C TYR A 224 -6.74 -4.44 -2.64
N GLY A 225 -6.07 -4.41 -1.48
CA GLY A 225 -6.32 -3.47 -0.38
C GLY A 225 -5.81 -2.06 -0.67
N ASN A 226 -6.20 -1.47 -1.81
CA ASN A 226 -5.78 -0.14 -2.23
C ASN A 226 -6.99 0.81 -2.30
N HIS A 227 -6.94 1.91 -1.54
CA HIS A 227 -8.00 2.91 -1.49
C HIS A 227 -8.30 3.53 -2.85
N ALA A 228 -7.27 3.84 -3.64
CA ALA A 228 -7.45 4.39 -4.99
C ALA A 228 -8.10 3.38 -5.97
N ARG A 229 -8.08 2.09 -5.64
CA ARG A 229 -8.74 1.00 -6.39
C ARG A 229 -10.08 0.57 -5.77
N GLY A 230 -10.63 1.37 -4.87
CA GLY A 230 -11.96 1.18 -4.30
C GLY A 230 -12.03 0.39 -3.01
N ALA A 231 -10.90 -0.05 -2.42
CA ALA A 231 -10.92 -0.66 -1.11
C ALA A 231 -11.44 0.33 -0.04
N LEU A 232 -12.27 -0.15 0.87
CA LEU A 232 -12.74 0.59 2.02
C LEU A 232 -11.71 0.47 3.15
N PHE A 233 -11.30 1.61 3.68
CA PHE A 233 -10.37 1.69 4.81
C PHE A 233 -11.17 2.02 6.07
N LEU A 234 -11.07 1.15 7.07
CA LEU A 234 -11.75 1.29 8.35
C LEU A 234 -10.70 1.43 9.46
N ASP A 235 -10.83 2.47 10.25
CA ASP A 235 -9.98 2.68 11.41
C ASP A 235 -10.33 1.68 12.53
N ASP A 236 -9.36 0.83 12.85
CA ASP A 236 -9.43 -0.20 13.89
C ASP A 236 -8.38 0.08 15.00
N THR A 237 -7.95 1.34 15.13
CA THR A 237 -6.90 1.73 16.10
C THR A 237 -7.31 1.45 17.53
N ASP A 238 -8.59 1.57 17.86
CA ASP A 238 -9.11 1.28 19.22
C ASP A 238 -9.00 -0.20 19.58
N SER A 239 -8.80 -1.10 18.61
CA SER A 239 -8.62 -2.53 18.84
C SER A 239 -7.18 -2.95 19.18
N VAL A 240 -6.26 -2.00 19.34
CA VAL A 240 -4.85 -2.29 19.67
C VAL A 240 -4.75 -2.97 21.03
N THR A 241 -4.23 -4.20 21.05
CA THR A 241 -3.97 -4.96 22.26
C THR A 241 -2.49 -5.00 22.60
N PRO A 242 -2.10 -5.20 23.87
CA PRO A 242 -0.71 -5.45 24.24
C PRO A 242 -0.08 -6.66 23.51
N ALA A 243 -0.89 -7.69 23.20
CA ALA A 243 -0.47 -8.86 22.45
C ALA A 243 -0.10 -8.49 21.01
N LEU A 244 -0.93 -7.67 20.33
CA LEU A 244 -0.62 -7.19 18.99
C LEU A 244 0.64 -6.32 18.96
N ILE A 245 0.80 -5.41 19.93
CA ILE A 245 2.02 -4.58 20.02
C ILE A 245 3.24 -5.49 20.14
N THR A 246 3.17 -6.53 20.98
CA THR A 246 4.28 -7.48 21.17
C THR A 246 4.59 -8.25 19.89
N ALA A 247 3.57 -8.74 19.18
CA ALA A 247 3.75 -9.43 17.91
C ALA A 247 4.39 -8.52 16.85
N MET A 248 3.89 -7.28 16.70
CA MET A 248 4.46 -6.32 15.75
C MET A 248 5.87 -5.89 16.13
N ASP A 249 6.14 -5.70 17.41
CA ASP A 249 7.48 -5.34 17.91
C ASP A 249 8.50 -6.46 17.61
N MET A 250 8.10 -7.73 17.77
CA MET A 250 8.90 -8.88 17.40
C MET A 250 9.24 -8.88 15.90
N ILE A 251 8.27 -8.61 15.04
CA ILE A 251 8.47 -8.58 13.58
C ILE A 251 9.34 -7.38 13.20
N CYS A 252 8.98 -6.17 13.63
CA CYS A 252 9.63 -4.94 13.22
C CYS A 252 11.08 -4.83 13.70
N LYS A 253 11.43 -5.44 14.82
CA LYS A 253 12.82 -5.51 15.32
C LYS A 253 13.73 -6.39 14.47
N GLN A 254 13.18 -7.34 13.74
CA GLN A 254 13.95 -8.19 12.82
C GLN A 254 14.18 -7.51 11.47
N ILE A 255 13.47 -6.41 11.18
CA ILE A 255 13.77 -5.55 10.04
C ILE A 255 14.91 -4.61 10.48
N LYS A 256 16.05 -4.72 9.80
CA LYS A 256 17.26 -3.98 10.18
C LYS A 256 17.00 -2.47 10.24
N GLU A 257 17.23 -1.88 11.42
CA GLU A 257 17.13 -0.42 11.66
C GLU A 257 15.81 0.21 11.22
N PHE A 258 14.71 -0.54 11.37
CA PHE A 258 13.36 -0.06 11.11
C PHE A 258 12.74 0.51 12.40
N TYR A 259 12.38 1.79 12.36
CA TYR A 259 11.85 2.50 13.52
C TYR A 259 10.52 3.22 13.27
N PHE A 260 10.12 3.37 12.00
CA PHE A 260 8.92 4.14 11.66
C PHE A 260 8.37 3.70 10.32
N GLY A 261 7.10 3.31 10.28
CA GLY A 261 6.45 2.97 9.01
C GLY A 261 5.20 2.14 9.17
N ARG A 262 4.64 1.73 8.04
CA ARG A 262 3.44 0.91 7.96
C ARG A 262 3.76 -0.44 7.34
N LEU A 263 3.31 -1.50 7.99
CA LEU A 263 3.30 -2.85 7.45
C LEU A 263 1.90 -3.16 6.93
N ASP A 264 1.81 -3.59 5.67
CA ASP A 264 0.59 -4.14 5.11
C ASP A 264 0.66 -5.67 5.23
N ILE A 265 -0.31 -6.27 5.93
CA ILE A 265 -0.26 -7.65 6.39
C ILE A 265 -1.53 -8.37 5.95
N ARG A 266 -1.38 -9.52 5.28
CA ARG A 266 -2.46 -10.49 5.12
C ARG A 266 -2.44 -11.49 6.25
N TYR A 267 -3.61 -11.83 6.79
CA TYR A 267 -3.69 -12.69 7.97
C TYR A 267 -5.00 -13.50 8.01
N GLU A 268 -4.95 -14.64 8.66
CA GLU A 268 -6.10 -15.53 8.77
C GLU A 268 -7.11 -15.03 9.82
N SER A 269 -6.65 -14.79 11.04
CA SER A 269 -7.48 -14.25 12.12
C SER A 269 -6.69 -13.35 13.07
N ARG A 270 -7.38 -12.41 13.72
CA ARG A 270 -6.78 -11.50 14.69
C ARG A 270 -6.03 -12.22 15.79
N LYS A 271 -6.63 -13.25 16.35
CA LYS A 271 -6.04 -14.07 17.42
C LYS A 271 -4.71 -14.71 16.99
N LEU A 272 -4.64 -15.21 15.76
CA LEU A 272 -3.41 -15.81 15.22
C LEU A 272 -2.35 -14.77 14.93
N LEU A 273 -2.73 -13.61 14.40
CA LEU A 273 -1.81 -12.47 14.18
C LEU A 273 -1.19 -12.00 15.51
N GLU A 274 -1.96 -11.90 16.58
CA GLU A 274 -1.48 -11.55 17.93
C GLU A 274 -0.53 -12.60 18.51
N GLN A 275 -0.61 -13.84 18.04
CA GLN A 275 0.34 -14.90 18.36
C GLN A 275 1.57 -14.94 17.44
N GLY A 276 1.65 -14.06 16.45
CA GLY A 276 2.70 -14.06 15.44
C GLY A 276 2.63 -15.27 14.49
N LYS A 277 1.41 -15.75 14.17
CA LYS A 277 1.17 -16.94 13.35
C LYS A 277 0.17 -16.66 12.23
N PHE A 278 0.27 -17.43 11.14
CA PHE A 278 -0.67 -17.41 10.00
C PHE A 278 -0.93 -16.00 9.46
N PHE A 279 0.17 -15.30 9.18
CA PHE A 279 0.18 -13.99 8.56
C PHE A 279 1.32 -13.89 7.54
N SER A 280 1.26 -12.89 6.68
CA SER A 280 2.35 -12.55 5.77
C SER A 280 2.41 -11.04 5.58
N VAL A 281 3.60 -10.47 5.71
CA VAL A 281 3.87 -9.04 5.43
C VAL A 281 4.03 -8.89 3.94
N ILE A 282 3.03 -8.31 3.29
CA ILE A 282 2.99 -8.16 1.82
C ILE A 282 3.63 -6.86 1.34
N GLU A 283 3.83 -5.89 2.25
CA GLU A 283 4.50 -4.62 1.97
C GLU A 283 5.00 -3.98 3.27
N VAL A 284 6.18 -3.36 3.20
CA VAL A 284 6.71 -2.49 4.26
C VAL A 284 6.95 -1.12 3.65
N ASN A 285 6.35 -0.10 4.26
CA ASN A 285 6.45 1.29 3.85
C ASN A 285 7.14 2.09 4.95
N GLY A 286 8.23 2.79 4.63
CA GLY A 286 9.02 3.55 5.60
C GLY A 286 8.52 4.97 5.85
N ALA A 287 9.42 5.94 5.82
CA ALA A 287 9.15 7.36 6.15
C ALA A 287 8.07 8.03 5.29
N GLY A 288 7.89 7.56 4.05
CA GLY A 288 6.85 8.07 3.12
C GLY A 288 5.45 7.51 3.37
N SER A 289 5.29 6.62 4.35
CA SER A 289 3.98 6.02 4.62
C SER A 289 2.99 6.99 5.24
N GLU A 290 1.74 6.92 4.79
CA GLU A 290 0.62 7.66 5.35
C GLU A 290 -0.07 6.86 6.48
N PRO A 291 -0.62 7.53 7.50
CA PRO A 291 -1.49 6.90 8.49
C PRO A 291 -2.88 6.64 7.90
N THR A 292 -3.00 5.61 7.06
CA THR A 292 -4.15 5.38 6.18
C THR A 292 -5.49 5.12 6.88
N HIS A 293 -5.50 4.92 8.20
CA HIS A 293 -6.74 4.88 9.01
C HIS A 293 -7.52 6.20 8.96
N ILE A 294 -6.86 7.32 8.59
CA ILE A 294 -7.52 8.61 8.41
C ILE A 294 -8.62 8.57 7.33
N TYR A 295 -8.49 7.66 6.35
CA TYR A 295 -9.43 7.53 5.22
C TYR A 295 -10.69 6.73 5.55
N ASP A 296 -10.92 6.40 6.82
CA ASP A 296 -12.21 5.88 7.28
C ASP A 296 -13.30 6.96 7.04
N PRO A 297 -14.41 6.63 6.37
CA PRO A 297 -15.48 7.59 6.09
C PRO A 297 -16.08 8.28 7.34
N LYS A 298 -15.89 7.68 8.54
CA LYS A 298 -16.32 8.31 9.80
C LYS A 298 -15.47 9.52 10.21
N HIS A 299 -14.27 9.68 9.62
CA HIS A 299 -13.34 10.73 10.02
C HIS A 299 -13.48 12.00 9.19
N SER A 300 -13.37 13.14 9.87
CA SER A 300 -13.30 14.45 9.23
C SER A 300 -11.90 14.73 8.67
N LEU A 301 -11.81 15.67 7.73
CA LEU A 301 -10.53 16.19 7.24
C LEU A 301 -9.65 16.74 8.38
N PHE A 302 -10.24 17.37 9.39
CA PHE A 302 -9.51 17.88 10.55
C PHE A 302 -8.87 16.76 11.37
N PHE A 303 -9.56 15.63 11.54
CA PHE A 303 -8.97 14.44 12.13
C PHE A 303 -7.78 13.96 11.28
N GLY A 304 -7.95 13.89 9.96
CA GLY A 304 -6.88 13.53 9.03
C GLY A 304 -5.65 14.43 9.19
N TRP A 305 -5.82 15.73 9.21
CA TRP A 305 -4.71 16.69 9.43
C TRP A 305 -4.03 16.51 10.78
N LYS A 306 -4.78 16.33 11.86
CA LYS A 306 -4.24 16.08 13.20
C LYS A 306 -3.36 14.82 13.20
N GLU A 307 -3.83 13.72 12.58
CA GLU A 307 -3.09 12.47 12.52
C GLU A 307 -1.84 12.56 11.63
N ILE A 308 -1.91 13.20 10.48
CA ILE A 308 -0.75 13.42 9.61
C ILE A 308 0.31 14.25 10.36
N ILE A 309 -0.08 15.34 11.00
CA ILE A 309 0.84 16.19 11.79
C ILE A 309 1.45 15.38 12.93
N ARG A 310 0.66 14.57 13.64
CA ARG A 310 1.15 13.69 14.71
C ARG A 310 2.23 12.73 14.20
N HIS A 311 2.02 12.12 13.04
CA HIS A 311 2.98 11.22 12.43
C HIS A 311 4.23 11.95 11.92
N TRP A 312 4.12 13.15 11.38
CA TRP A 312 5.29 13.98 11.04
C TRP A 312 6.13 14.37 12.26
N ILE A 313 5.49 14.65 13.39
CA ILE A 313 6.19 14.93 14.65
C ILE A 313 6.90 13.66 15.17
N LEU A 314 6.28 12.49 15.07
CA LEU A 314 6.92 11.21 15.42
C LEU A 314 8.11 10.93 14.51
N LEU A 315 7.93 11.05 13.20
CA LEU A 315 8.98 10.93 12.19
C LEU A 315 10.17 11.84 12.50
N PHE A 316 9.91 13.12 12.76
CA PHE A 316 10.94 14.10 13.12
C PHE A 316 11.69 13.70 14.39
N LYS A 317 10.99 13.31 15.45
CA LYS A 317 11.61 12.92 16.72
C LYS A 317 12.50 11.69 16.58
N ILE A 318 12.05 10.67 15.84
CA ILE A 318 12.78 9.44 15.57
C ILE A 318 14.00 9.72 14.70
N SER A 319 13.83 10.44 13.58
CA SER A 319 14.93 10.84 12.69
C SER A 319 16.00 11.63 13.45
N ARG A 320 15.58 12.58 14.30
CA ARG A 320 16.52 13.37 15.10
C ARG A 320 17.25 12.51 16.13
N ALA A 321 16.60 11.52 16.72
CA ALA A 321 17.23 10.59 17.64
C ALA A 321 18.28 9.73 16.94
N ASN A 322 17.97 9.15 15.78
CA ASN A 322 18.92 8.40 14.96
C ASN A 322 20.08 9.28 14.46
N HIS A 323 19.79 10.53 14.07
CA HIS A 323 20.83 11.47 13.66
C HIS A 323 21.84 11.75 14.78
N ARG A 324 21.40 11.85 16.02
CA ARG A 324 22.29 11.99 17.19
C ARG A 324 23.14 10.74 17.45
N LEU A 325 22.71 9.59 16.96
CA LEU A 325 23.47 8.33 17.02
C LEU A 325 24.44 8.14 15.82
N GLY A 326 24.56 9.19 14.96
CA GLY A 326 25.51 9.19 13.85
C GLY A 326 24.89 8.88 12.48
N HIS A 327 23.61 8.61 12.37
CA HIS A 327 22.95 8.38 11.07
C HIS A 327 22.72 9.72 10.35
N PRO A 328 23.27 9.91 9.13
CA PRO A 328 23.17 11.19 8.42
C PRO A 328 21.77 11.45 7.89
N TYR A 329 21.43 12.72 7.78
CA TYR A 329 20.35 13.15 6.87
C TYR A 329 20.86 13.14 5.44
N LEU A 330 19.96 13.03 4.45
CA LEU A 330 20.37 13.23 3.07
C LEU A 330 20.84 14.68 2.87
N SER A 331 21.90 14.84 2.08
CA SER A 331 22.30 16.15 1.57
C SER A 331 21.23 16.72 0.63
N PHE A 332 21.29 18.00 0.33
CA PHE A 332 20.33 18.66 -0.56
C PHE A 332 20.38 18.05 -1.97
N SER A 333 21.58 17.74 -2.50
CA SER A 333 21.74 17.13 -3.80
C SER A 333 21.16 15.72 -3.88
N GLU A 334 21.40 14.88 -2.86
CA GLU A 334 20.85 13.52 -2.80
C GLU A 334 19.31 13.55 -2.73
N GLY A 335 18.75 14.43 -1.88
CA GLY A 335 17.32 14.58 -1.77
C GLY A 335 16.65 15.05 -3.06
N VAL A 336 17.24 16.03 -3.76
CA VAL A 336 16.75 16.47 -5.08
C VAL A 336 16.88 15.35 -6.11
N HIS A 337 17.97 14.59 -6.10
CA HIS A 337 18.14 13.42 -6.97
C HIS A 337 17.06 12.38 -6.73
N MET A 338 16.77 12.05 -5.47
CA MET A 338 15.69 11.12 -5.07
C MET A 338 14.34 11.53 -5.70
N PHE A 339 13.93 12.80 -5.54
CA PHE A 339 12.67 13.28 -6.12
C PHE A 339 12.65 13.26 -7.65
N ARG A 340 13.76 13.62 -8.30
CA ARG A 340 13.86 13.56 -9.76
C ARG A 340 13.75 12.13 -10.28
N LYS A 341 14.41 11.20 -9.63
CA LYS A 341 14.35 9.77 -9.97
C LYS A 341 12.93 9.25 -9.81
N ASP A 342 12.28 9.48 -8.67
CA ASP A 342 10.91 9.02 -8.41
C ASP A 342 9.92 9.58 -9.45
N LYS A 343 10.08 10.86 -9.85
CA LYS A 343 9.27 11.46 -10.91
C LYS A 343 9.45 10.76 -12.26
N SER A 344 10.70 10.42 -12.62
CA SER A 344 11.01 9.68 -13.85
C SER A 344 10.39 8.30 -13.82
N ASP A 345 10.64 7.53 -12.74
CA ASP A 345 10.15 6.19 -12.55
C ASP A 345 8.60 6.14 -12.55
N SER A 346 7.97 7.12 -11.88
CA SER A 346 6.50 7.25 -11.86
C SER A 346 5.90 7.53 -13.24
N LYS A 347 6.62 8.25 -14.12
CA LYS A 347 6.16 8.49 -15.50
C LYS A 347 6.16 7.18 -16.30
N ILE A 348 7.24 6.42 -16.25
CA ILE A 348 7.36 5.13 -16.96
C ILE A 348 6.30 4.14 -16.42
N LEU A 349 6.10 4.05 -15.10
CA LEU A 349 5.06 3.21 -14.50
C LEU A 349 3.64 3.62 -14.93
N SER A 350 3.41 4.91 -15.20
CA SER A 350 2.10 5.36 -15.70
C SER A 350 1.84 4.97 -17.16
N GLU A 351 2.89 4.82 -17.94
CA GLU A 351 2.83 4.34 -19.33
C GLU A 351 2.55 2.83 -19.36
N LEU A 352 3.16 2.04 -18.47
CA LEU A 352 2.86 0.61 -18.31
C LEU A 352 1.38 0.35 -18.04
N ASN A 353 0.75 1.12 -17.16
CA ASN A 353 -0.68 0.95 -16.87
C ASN A 353 -1.59 1.24 -18.09
N LYS A 354 -1.11 2.03 -19.08
CA LYS A 354 -1.87 2.29 -20.32
C LYS A 354 -1.72 1.19 -21.37
N ILE A 355 -0.58 0.50 -21.37
CA ILE A 355 -0.28 -0.59 -22.32
C ILE A 355 -0.94 -1.89 -21.83
N THR A 356 -1.14 -2.01 -20.54
CA THR A 356 -1.60 -3.23 -19.87
C THR A 356 -3.06 -3.16 -19.40
N SER A 357 -3.76 -2.05 -19.65
CA SER A 357 -5.22 -1.86 -19.57
C SER A 357 -5.84 -1.96 -20.96
#